data_75fe8b0011426d18a4d20070e821bb4f
#
_entry.id   75fe8b0011426d18a4d20070e821bb4f
#
_cell.length_a   1.000
_cell.length_b   1.000
_cell.length_c   1.000
_cell.angle_alpha   90.00
_cell.angle_beta   90.00
_cell.angle_gamma   90.00
#
_symmetry.space_group_name_H-M   'P 1'
#
loop_
_entity.id
_entity.type
_entity.pdbx_description
1 polymer ?
#
loop_
_entity_poly.entity_id
_entity_poly.type
_entity_poly.pdbx_seq_one_letter_code
_entity_poly.pdbx_strand_id
1 'polypeptide(L)'
;MNQHDEHEYYKLKVRAVLGDYVGEQKVIGMADLAEKVFGRPCDDPYNDPDARRLRKIIDALQKEGREICSRVRKEGGGYYLSAAASQYQKNIDRIKKAGLKKLAKAARMEKIGLPKLLNQLALEAAGEGA
;
A
#
# COMPACT_ATOMS: atom_id res chain seq x y z
N MET A 1 10.28 -25.25 -3.91
CA MET A 1 9.37 -24.19 -4.44
C MET A 1 10.24 -23.10 -5.03
N ASN A 2 10.04 -22.70 -6.28
CA ASN A 2 10.78 -21.59 -6.88
C ASN A 2 10.24 -20.23 -6.38
N GLN A 3 10.95 -19.13 -6.70
CA GLN A 3 10.57 -17.80 -6.23
C GLN A 3 9.18 -17.37 -6.68
N HIS A 4 8.77 -17.74 -7.90
CA HIS A 4 7.45 -17.41 -8.42
C HIS A 4 6.35 -18.14 -7.64
N ASP A 5 6.51 -19.45 -7.43
CA ASP A 5 5.53 -20.25 -6.68
C ASP A 5 5.43 -19.81 -5.23
N GLU A 6 6.56 -19.44 -4.63
CA GLU A 6 6.62 -18.93 -3.27
C GLU A 6 5.89 -17.60 -3.15
N HIS A 7 6.09 -16.71 -4.12
CA HIS A 7 5.40 -15.42 -4.17
C HIS A 7 3.88 -15.60 -4.27
N GLU A 8 3.43 -16.49 -5.17
CA GLU A 8 1.99 -16.80 -5.32
C GLU A 8 1.42 -17.44 -4.06
N TYR A 9 2.17 -18.31 -3.40
CA TYR A 9 1.76 -18.92 -2.14
C TYR A 9 1.52 -17.86 -1.07
N TYR A 10 2.43 -16.92 -0.90
CA TYR A 10 2.29 -15.87 0.11
C TYR A 10 1.21 -14.86 -0.23
N LYS A 11 0.96 -14.60 -1.51
CA LYS A 11 -0.19 -13.79 -1.94
C LYS A 11 -1.51 -14.41 -1.47
N LEU A 12 -1.67 -15.70 -1.65
CA LEU A 12 -2.84 -16.43 -1.17
C LEU A 12 -2.95 -16.39 0.36
N LYS A 13 -1.83 -16.52 1.03
CA LYS A 13 -1.80 -16.50 2.49
C LYS A 13 -2.18 -15.13 3.06
N VAL A 14 -1.66 -14.05 2.47
CA VAL A 14 -2.04 -12.69 2.84
C VAL A 14 -3.55 -12.46 2.66
N ARG A 15 -4.10 -12.90 1.53
CA ARG A 15 -5.54 -12.79 1.28
C ARG A 15 -6.36 -13.57 2.29
N ALA A 16 -5.92 -14.77 2.64
CA ALA A 16 -6.60 -15.61 3.63
C ALA A 16 -6.62 -14.94 5.01
N VAL A 17 -5.49 -14.40 5.45
CA VAL A 17 -5.41 -13.69 6.73
C VAL A 17 -6.30 -12.45 6.71
N LEU A 18 -6.22 -11.62 5.66
CA LEU A 18 -7.01 -10.39 5.54
C LEU A 18 -8.51 -10.65 5.44
N GLY A 19 -8.92 -11.87 5.09
CA GLY A 19 -10.34 -12.25 5.09
C GLY A 19 -11.03 -12.09 6.44
N ASP A 20 -10.28 -12.11 7.54
CA ASP A 20 -10.79 -11.87 8.89
C ASP A 20 -10.78 -10.38 9.29
N TYR A 21 -10.26 -9.51 8.44
CA TYR A 21 -10.10 -8.09 8.72
C TYR A 21 -10.82 -7.27 7.65
N VAL A 22 -12.14 -7.32 7.68
CA VAL A 22 -13.01 -6.62 6.73
C VAL A 22 -13.60 -5.37 7.38
N GLY A 23 -13.39 -4.22 6.75
CA GLY A 23 -13.87 -2.92 7.23
C GLY A 23 -12.80 -2.16 8.01
N GLU A 24 -12.90 -0.82 7.96
CA GLU A 24 -11.89 0.06 8.57
C GLU A 24 -11.79 -0.03 10.10
N GLN A 25 -12.78 -0.67 10.76
CA GLN A 25 -12.74 -0.89 12.19
C GLN A 25 -11.98 -2.17 12.56
N LYS A 26 -11.72 -3.04 11.59
CA LYS A 26 -10.99 -4.29 11.77
C LYS A 26 -9.66 -4.24 11.05
N VAL A 27 -8.73 -3.47 11.60
CA VAL A 27 -7.40 -3.27 11.02
C VAL A 27 -6.40 -4.22 11.65
N ILE A 28 -5.54 -4.84 10.84
CA ILE A 28 -4.39 -5.60 11.34
C ILE A 28 -3.10 -4.82 11.08
N GLY A 29 -2.29 -4.63 12.11
CA GLY A 29 -1.01 -3.94 11.98
C GLY A 29 0.01 -4.72 11.15
N MET A 30 1.01 -4.03 10.62
CA MET A 30 2.05 -4.62 9.78
C MET A 30 2.79 -5.77 10.50
N ALA A 31 3.18 -5.57 11.75
CA ALA A 31 3.92 -6.56 12.52
C ALA A 31 3.10 -7.84 12.73
N ASP A 32 1.83 -7.69 13.12
CA ASP A 32 0.94 -8.82 13.35
C ASP A 32 0.63 -9.56 12.05
N LEU A 33 0.42 -8.83 10.97
CA LEU A 33 0.18 -9.44 9.66
C LEU A 33 1.40 -10.22 9.18
N ALA A 34 2.59 -9.65 9.31
CA ALA A 34 3.83 -10.32 8.95
C ALA A 34 4.03 -11.61 9.75
N GLU A 35 3.77 -11.56 11.05
CA GLU A 35 3.88 -12.73 11.91
C GLU A 35 2.90 -13.83 11.50
N LYS A 36 1.65 -13.47 11.21
CA LYS A 36 0.64 -14.45 10.77
C LYS A 36 0.96 -15.05 9.41
N VAL A 37 1.54 -14.27 8.51
CA VAL A 37 1.87 -14.72 7.15
C VAL A 37 3.14 -15.57 7.13
N PHE A 38 4.19 -15.14 7.82
CA PHE A 38 5.50 -15.79 7.75
C PHE A 38 5.79 -16.71 8.94
N GLY A 39 4.98 -16.68 9.99
CA GLY A 39 5.13 -17.56 11.15
C GLY A 39 6.32 -17.22 12.04
N ARG A 40 6.83 -16.00 11.97
CA ARG A 40 7.96 -15.51 12.74
C ARG A 40 7.63 -14.17 13.39
N PRO A 41 8.16 -13.88 14.60
CA PRO A 41 7.97 -12.59 15.22
C PRO A 41 8.53 -11.45 14.33
N CYS A 42 7.84 -10.33 14.30
CA CYS A 42 8.27 -9.13 13.59
C CYS A 42 8.34 -7.98 14.60
N ASP A 43 9.55 -7.71 15.10
CA ASP A 43 9.75 -6.70 16.16
C ASP A 43 9.90 -5.29 15.60
N ASP A 44 10.42 -5.16 14.39
CA ASP A 44 10.63 -3.86 13.73
C ASP A 44 9.96 -3.85 12.35
N PRO A 45 8.70 -3.36 12.25
CA PRO A 45 7.98 -3.35 10.98
C PRO A 45 8.59 -2.44 9.91
N TYR A 46 9.54 -1.57 10.27
CA TYR A 46 10.18 -0.68 9.30
C TYR A 46 11.39 -1.34 8.63
N ASN A 47 12.13 -2.17 9.35
CA ASN A 47 13.41 -2.74 8.88
C ASN A 47 13.41 -4.25 8.71
N ASP A 48 12.43 -4.94 9.25
CA ASP A 48 12.34 -6.40 9.16
C ASP A 48 12.18 -6.86 7.70
N PRO A 49 12.99 -7.85 7.24
CA PRO A 49 12.88 -8.36 5.86
C PRO A 49 11.50 -8.91 5.53
N ASP A 50 10.81 -9.55 6.48
CA ASP A 50 9.46 -10.08 6.28
C ASP A 50 8.46 -8.95 6.07
N ALA A 51 8.59 -7.85 6.81
CA ALA A 51 7.74 -6.68 6.64
C ALA A 51 7.94 -6.04 5.26
N ARG A 52 9.17 -5.95 4.79
CA ARG A 52 9.46 -5.44 3.43
C ARG A 52 8.84 -6.33 2.37
N ARG A 53 8.98 -7.64 2.53
CA ARG A 53 8.39 -8.62 1.62
C ARG A 53 6.87 -8.50 1.59
N LEU A 54 6.26 -8.35 2.77
CA LEU A 54 4.82 -8.18 2.91
C LEU A 54 4.32 -6.95 2.17
N ARG A 55 5.01 -5.82 2.27
CA ARG A 55 4.64 -4.59 1.53
C ARG A 55 4.65 -4.81 0.02
N LYS A 56 5.63 -5.54 -0.49
CA LYS A 56 5.70 -5.89 -1.92
C LYS A 56 4.55 -6.79 -2.34
N ILE A 57 4.19 -7.75 -1.50
CA ILE A 57 3.07 -8.67 -1.76
C ILE A 57 1.75 -7.89 -1.78
N ILE A 58 1.53 -7.01 -0.79
CA ILE A 58 0.33 -6.18 -0.73
C ILE A 58 0.24 -5.26 -1.94
N ASP A 59 1.34 -4.63 -2.32
CA ASP A 59 1.39 -3.77 -3.51
C ASP A 59 1.02 -4.54 -4.78
N ALA A 60 1.53 -5.75 -4.93
CA ALA A 60 1.19 -6.62 -6.06
C ALA A 60 -0.30 -6.97 -6.08
N LEU A 61 -0.88 -7.31 -4.92
CA LEU A 61 -2.29 -7.62 -4.80
C LEU A 61 -3.17 -6.40 -5.14
N GLN A 62 -2.78 -5.21 -4.68
CA GLN A 62 -3.50 -3.98 -5.01
C GLN A 62 -3.45 -3.69 -6.51
N LYS A 63 -2.33 -3.93 -7.18
CA LYS A 63 -2.19 -3.79 -8.63
C LYS A 63 -3.07 -4.79 -9.39
N GLU A 64 -3.34 -5.94 -8.81
CA GLU A 64 -4.27 -6.93 -9.37
C GLU A 64 -5.74 -6.57 -9.14
N GLY A 65 -6.02 -5.46 -8.47
CA GLY A 65 -7.38 -4.99 -8.18
C GLY A 65 -7.98 -5.53 -6.90
N ARG A 66 -7.17 -6.13 -6.02
CA ARG A 66 -7.65 -6.55 -4.70
C ARG A 66 -7.89 -5.32 -3.83
N GLU A 67 -9.03 -5.28 -3.16
CA GLU A 67 -9.47 -4.11 -2.39
C GLU A 67 -8.85 -4.07 -0.99
N ILE A 68 -7.51 -4.08 -0.94
CA ILE A 68 -6.77 -3.94 0.31
C ILE A 68 -6.58 -2.46 0.58
N CYS A 69 -7.10 -2.01 1.71
CA CYS A 69 -7.01 -0.63 2.18
C CYS A 69 -6.00 -0.53 3.31
N SER A 70 -5.53 0.67 3.56
CA SER A 70 -4.66 0.97 4.69
C SER A 70 -5.25 2.07 5.54
N ARG A 71 -5.00 2.00 6.85
CA ARG A 71 -5.38 3.02 7.81
C ARG A 71 -4.10 3.59 8.41
N VAL A 72 -3.86 4.87 8.13
CA VAL A 72 -2.67 5.55 8.62
C VAL A 72 -3.02 6.29 9.90
N ARG A 73 -2.46 5.83 11.03
CA ARG A 73 -2.60 6.45 12.35
C ARG A 73 -1.27 6.37 13.09
N LYS A 74 -1.09 7.26 14.07
CA LYS A 74 0.06 7.19 14.97
C LYS A 74 0.09 5.85 15.71
N GLU A 75 -1.09 5.38 16.14
CA GLU A 75 -1.29 4.09 16.80
C GLU A 75 -2.49 3.38 16.15
N GLY A 76 -2.42 2.07 16.04
CA GLY A 76 -3.51 1.26 15.51
C GLY A 76 -3.71 1.33 14.00
N GLY A 77 -2.68 1.75 13.27
CA GLY A 77 -2.69 1.69 11.80
C GLY A 77 -2.42 0.30 11.27
N GLY A 78 -2.72 0.06 10.01
CA GLY A 78 -2.50 -1.23 9.36
C GLY A 78 -3.34 -1.41 8.11
N TYR A 79 -3.68 -2.66 7.83
CA TYR A 79 -4.40 -3.05 6.60
C TYR A 79 -5.75 -3.68 6.91
N TYR A 80 -6.66 -3.60 5.96
CA TYR A 80 -7.98 -4.24 6.03
C TYR A 80 -8.53 -4.41 4.61
N LEU A 81 -9.48 -5.32 4.44
CA LEU A 81 -10.24 -5.41 3.18
C LEU A 81 -11.43 -4.46 3.26
N SER A 82 -11.74 -3.78 2.16
CA SER A 82 -12.90 -2.89 2.11
C SER A 82 -14.19 -3.68 2.33
N ALA A 83 -15.09 -3.13 3.15
CA ALA A 83 -16.41 -3.71 3.38
C ALA A 83 -17.42 -3.31 2.31
N ALA A 84 -17.15 -2.21 1.58
CA ALA A 84 -18.01 -1.67 0.54
C ALA A 84 -17.20 -0.86 -0.47
N ALA A 85 -17.74 -0.68 -1.67
CA ALA A 85 -17.10 0.11 -2.72
C ALA A 85 -16.82 1.56 -2.28
N SER A 86 -17.71 2.16 -1.48
CA SER A 86 -17.53 3.50 -0.94
C SER A 86 -16.30 3.60 -0.03
N GLN A 87 -16.04 2.56 0.75
CA GLN A 87 -14.88 2.51 1.65
C GLN A 87 -13.59 2.40 0.85
N TYR A 88 -13.59 1.61 -0.20
CA TYR A 88 -12.45 1.49 -1.11
C TYR A 88 -12.17 2.80 -1.83
N GLN A 89 -13.20 3.47 -2.36
CA GLN A 89 -13.07 4.76 -3.02
C GLN A 89 -12.52 5.83 -2.06
N LYS A 90 -12.98 5.84 -0.83
CA LYS A 90 -12.48 6.76 0.21
C LYS A 90 -10.98 6.55 0.48
N ASN A 91 -10.53 5.30 0.47
CA ASN A 91 -9.11 4.97 0.60
C ASN A 91 -8.30 5.50 -0.59
N ILE A 92 -8.81 5.32 -1.82
CA ILE A 92 -8.18 5.83 -3.04
C ILE A 92 -8.06 7.36 -2.98
N ASP A 93 -9.13 8.04 -2.60
CA ASP A 93 -9.17 9.50 -2.51
C ASP A 93 -8.16 10.03 -1.51
N ARG A 94 -7.99 9.34 -0.39
CA ARG A 94 -6.99 9.69 0.62
C ARG A 94 -5.56 9.58 0.05
N ILE A 95 -5.28 8.54 -0.72
CA ILE A 95 -3.97 8.34 -1.35
C ILE A 95 -3.70 9.46 -2.37
N LYS A 96 -4.69 9.78 -3.20
CA LYS A 96 -4.59 10.87 -4.18
C LYS A 96 -4.31 12.21 -3.49
N LYS A 97 -5.05 12.51 -2.43
CA LYS A 97 -4.89 13.75 -1.67
C LYS A 97 -3.49 13.87 -1.05
N ALA A 98 -3.01 12.78 -0.46
CA ALA A 98 -1.66 12.75 0.11
C ALA A 98 -0.58 12.95 -0.96
N GLY A 99 -0.75 12.32 -2.13
CA GLY A 99 0.17 12.49 -3.27
C GLY A 99 0.19 13.93 -3.77
N LEU A 100 -0.97 14.54 -3.93
CA LEU A 100 -1.07 15.94 -4.38
C LEU A 100 -0.42 16.91 -3.38
N LYS A 101 -0.57 16.68 -2.08
CA LYS A 101 0.11 17.50 -1.08
C LYS A 101 1.63 17.44 -1.21
N LYS A 102 2.18 16.25 -1.43
CA LYS A 102 3.62 16.08 -1.62
C LYS A 102 4.11 16.75 -2.89
N LEU A 103 3.37 16.63 -3.99
CA LEU A 103 3.70 17.28 -5.26
C LEU A 103 3.62 18.80 -5.15
N ALA A 104 2.62 19.33 -4.45
CA ALA A 104 2.49 20.77 -4.21
C ALA A 104 3.69 21.30 -3.41
N LYS A 105 4.14 20.54 -2.41
CA LYS A 105 5.35 20.88 -1.65
C LYS A 105 6.59 20.95 -2.55
N ALA A 106 6.78 19.93 -3.39
CA ALA A 106 7.91 19.88 -4.34
C ALA A 106 7.87 21.07 -5.31
N ALA A 107 6.69 21.41 -5.83
CA ALA A 107 6.51 22.56 -6.72
C ALA A 107 6.92 23.87 -6.04
N ARG A 108 6.53 24.07 -4.78
CA ARG A 108 6.94 25.25 -4.01
C ARG A 108 8.44 25.30 -3.79
N MET A 109 9.08 24.15 -3.53
CA MET A 109 10.53 24.08 -3.37
C MET A 109 11.28 24.43 -4.66
N GLU A 110 10.73 23.99 -5.80
CA GLU A 110 11.27 24.35 -7.12
C GLU A 110 10.85 25.75 -7.59
N LYS A 111 9.98 26.43 -6.83
CA LYS A 111 9.44 27.76 -7.16
C LYS A 111 8.67 27.77 -8.48
N ILE A 112 7.92 26.70 -8.76
CA ILE A 112 7.03 26.58 -9.93
C ILE A 112 5.61 26.29 -9.46
N GLY A 113 4.64 26.48 -10.36
CA GLY A 113 3.26 26.11 -10.07
C GLY A 113 3.05 24.60 -10.17
N LEU A 114 2.10 24.08 -9.39
CA LEU A 114 1.76 22.65 -9.42
C LEU A 114 1.37 22.16 -10.82
N PRO A 115 0.56 22.89 -11.63
CA PRO A 115 0.24 22.43 -12.99
C PRO A 115 1.47 22.23 -13.87
N LYS A 116 2.47 23.11 -13.73
CA LYS A 116 3.72 22.98 -14.49
C LYS A 116 4.49 21.74 -14.08
N LEU A 117 4.58 21.45 -12.77
CA LEU A 117 5.23 20.24 -12.25
C LEU A 117 4.54 18.99 -12.76
N LEU A 118 3.21 18.93 -12.68
CA LEU A 118 2.43 17.78 -13.15
C LEU A 118 2.63 17.52 -14.63
N ASN A 119 2.70 18.59 -15.44
CA ASN A 119 2.97 18.48 -16.88
C ASN A 119 4.37 17.91 -17.15
N GLN A 120 5.38 18.39 -16.41
CA GLN A 120 6.74 17.86 -16.52
C GLN A 120 6.82 16.37 -16.20
N LEU A 121 6.18 15.95 -15.11
CA LEU A 121 6.14 14.55 -14.71
C LEU A 121 5.42 13.68 -15.73
N ALA A 122 4.34 14.17 -16.33
CA ALA A 122 3.62 13.46 -17.38
C ALA A 122 4.50 13.25 -18.62
N LEU A 123 5.28 14.25 -19.02
CA LEU A 123 6.20 14.16 -20.14
C LEU A 123 7.33 13.16 -19.86
N GLU A 124 7.90 13.18 -18.66
CA GLU A 124 8.93 12.23 -18.24
C GLU A 124 8.39 10.80 -18.26
N ALA A 125 7.21 10.58 -17.73
CA ALA A 125 6.57 9.26 -17.72
C ALA A 125 6.30 8.75 -19.14
N ALA A 126 5.86 9.62 -20.05
CA ALA A 126 5.64 9.27 -21.46
C ALA A 126 6.96 8.91 -22.18
N GLY A 127 8.04 9.62 -21.84
CA GLY A 127 9.38 9.32 -22.37
C GLY A 127 9.91 7.97 -21.89
N GLU A 128 9.71 7.66 -20.63
CA GLU A 128 10.13 6.38 -20.03
C GLU A 128 9.30 5.20 -20.54
N GLY A 129 8.05 5.43 -20.90
CA GLY A 129 7.14 4.39 -21.39
C GLY A 129 7.30 4.04 -22.87
N ALA A 130 8.19 4.72 -23.57
CA ALA A 130 8.38 4.53 -25.01
C ALA A 130 9.26 3.31 -25.37
#